data_74ac036aceac9255a26a5324fc7e6f42
#
_entry.id   74ac036aceac9255a26a5324fc7e6f42
#
_cell.length_a   1.000
_cell.length_b   1.000
_cell.length_c   1.000
_cell.angle_alpha   90.00
_cell.angle_beta   90.00
_cell.angle_gamma   90.00
#
_symmetry.space_group_name_H-M   'P 1'
#
loop_
_entity.id
_entity.type
_entity.pdbx_description
1 polymer ?
#
loop_
_entity_poly.entity_id
_entity_poly.type
_entity_poly.pdbx_seq_one_letter_code
_entity_poly.pdbx_strand_id
1 'polypeptide(L)'
;MRSALHRPSPPRLASPTVLIGQGFALWKLRVIGDRLDLNSDIVDLIEDCERRTVNNTTLDLVIALSYGSRKELTNVVKNLAKKSVTGEISVDEIDESMITQCLETSDIPDPDLLIRTSGEKRISNFLLWQLAYAELVFIDCLWPDFNETEFTSAISEFSRRERRFGSTV
;
A
#
# COMPACT_ATOMS: atom_id res chain seq x y z
N MET A 1 44.89 1.40 -14.65
CA MET A 1 43.92 2.41 -15.08
C MET A 1 42.52 1.79 -15.09
N ARG A 2 41.68 2.10 -14.11
CA ARG A 2 40.30 1.63 -14.04
C ARG A 2 39.42 2.76 -14.58
N SER A 3 38.78 2.51 -15.72
CA SER A 3 37.83 3.41 -16.35
C SER A 3 36.60 3.58 -15.41
N ALA A 4 36.32 4.82 -15.02
CA ALA A 4 35.14 5.20 -14.27
C ALA A 4 33.91 5.07 -15.19
N LEU A 5 33.07 4.08 -14.94
CA LEU A 5 31.77 3.96 -15.58
C LEU A 5 30.91 5.16 -15.18
N HIS A 6 30.67 6.04 -16.12
CA HIS A 6 29.74 7.16 -16.00
C HIS A 6 28.33 6.59 -15.82
N ARG A 7 27.77 6.68 -14.59
CA ARG A 7 26.36 6.39 -14.36
C ARG A 7 25.54 7.52 -14.97
N PRO A 8 24.59 7.23 -15.87
CA PRO A 8 23.67 8.25 -16.34
C PRO A 8 22.88 8.80 -15.16
N SER A 9 22.71 10.11 -15.12
CA SER A 9 21.86 10.78 -14.15
C SER A 9 20.43 10.22 -14.24
N PRO A 10 19.72 9.99 -13.12
CA PRO A 10 18.34 9.55 -13.16
C PRO A 10 17.50 10.54 -13.96
N PRO A 11 16.50 10.07 -14.73
CA PRO A 11 15.62 10.96 -15.45
C PRO A 11 14.96 11.93 -14.46
N ARG A 12 14.95 13.23 -14.80
CA ARG A 12 14.22 14.23 -14.02
C ARG A 12 12.76 13.78 -13.97
N LEU A 13 12.23 13.59 -12.77
CA LEU A 13 10.81 13.35 -12.56
C LEU A 13 10.04 14.46 -13.28
N ALA A 14 9.16 14.08 -14.20
CA ALA A 14 8.28 15.02 -14.87
C ALA A 14 7.52 15.82 -13.78
N SER A 15 7.30 17.12 -14.04
CA SER A 15 6.60 17.96 -13.07
C SER A 15 5.25 17.34 -12.70
N PRO A 16 4.74 17.56 -11.47
CA PRO A 16 3.48 16.99 -10.97
C PRO A 16 2.28 17.18 -11.90
N THR A 17 2.33 18.22 -12.72
CA THR A 17 1.31 18.55 -13.73
C THR A 17 1.17 17.49 -14.84
N VAL A 18 2.20 16.69 -15.11
CA VAL A 18 2.18 15.65 -16.15
C VAL A 18 1.55 14.35 -15.63
N LEU A 19 1.66 14.08 -14.33
CA LEU A 19 1.05 12.89 -13.70
C LEU A 19 -0.47 13.06 -13.49
N ILE A 20 -0.98 14.30 -13.48
CA ILE A 20 -2.42 14.59 -13.37
C ILE A 20 -3.01 14.70 -14.79
N GLY A 21 -2.84 13.67 -15.62
CA GLY A 21 -3.64 13.51 -16.83
C GLY A 21 -5.13 13.45 -16.45
N GLN A 22 -6.02 13.83 -17.39
CA GLN A 22 -7.45 14.05 -17.10
C GLN A 22 -8.17 12.91 -16.33
N GLY A 23 -7.63 11.70 -16.28
CA GLY A 23 -8.17 10.57 -15.50
C GLY A 23 -7.85 10.60 -14.02
N PHE A 24 -6.71 11.14 -13.58
CA PHE A 24 -6.31 11.21 -12.16
C PHE A 24 -6.93 12.39 -11.40
N ALA A 25 -7.51 13.36 -12.10
CA ALA A 25 -8.11 14.56 -11.49
C ALA A 25 -9.26 14.24 -10.52
N LEU A 26 -9.77 13.00 -10.52
CA LEU A 26 -10.89 12.57 -9.69
C LEU A 26 -10.50 11.55 -8.62
N TRP A 27 -9.23 11.14 -8.55
CA TRP A 27 -8.74 10.16 -7.58
C TRP A 27 -8.20 10.86 -6.34
N LYS A 28 -8.54 10.34 -5.17
CA LYS A 28 -7.94 10.76 -3.90
C LYS A 28 -6.66 9.97 -3.71
N LEU A 29 -5.53 10.68 -3.67
CA LEU A 29 -4.21 10.08 -3.45
C LEU A 29 -3.91 10.06 -1.96
N ARG A 30 -3.32 8.97 -1.51
CA ARG A 30 -2.75 8.80 -0.19
C ARG A 30 -1.46 7.99 -0.28
N VAL A 31 -0.49 8.31 0.55
CA VAL A 31 0.76 7.57 0.66
C VAL A 31 0.91 7.03 2.08
N ILE A 32 1.13 5.70 2.19
CA ILE A 32 1.44 5.02 3.44
C ILE A 32 2.91 4.60 3.48
N GLY A 33 3.46 4.45 4.67
CA GLY A 33 4.84 4.06 4.92
C GLY A 33 5.66 5.16 5.59
N ASP A 34 6.94 4.88 5.84
CA ASP A 34 7.77 5.75 6.66
C ASP A 34 8.33 6.93 5.86
N ARG A 35 7.78 8.11 6.07
CA ARG A 35 8.22 9.36 5.44
C ARG A 35 9.60 9.80 5.91
N LEU A 36 10.08 9.33 7.08
CA LEU A 36 11.41 9.66 7.59
C LEU A 36 12.54 9.04 6.77
N ASP A 37 12.25 7.97 6.02
CA ASP A 37 13.20 7.32 5.13
C ASP A 37 13.22 7.95 3.71
N LEU A 38 12.40 8.98 3.46
CA LEU A 38 12.28 9.65 2.16
C LEU A 38 13.02 11.00 2.17
N ASN A 39 13.48 11.43 1.00
CA ASN A 39 14.03 12.77 0.83
C ASN A 39 12.94 13.83 1.01
N SER A 40 13.30 15.01 1.52
CA SER A 40 12.35 16.09 1.84
C SER A 40 11.54 16.55 0.61
N ASP A 41 12.16 16.62 -0.56
CA ASP A 41 11.49 16.98 -1.82
C ASP A 41 10.38 15.98 -2.22
N ILE A 42 10.57 14.69 -1.91
CA ILE A 42 9.55 13.65 -2.11
C ILE A 42 8.43 13.81 -1.07
N VAL A 43 8.76 14.10 0.19
CA VAL A 43 7.75 14.35 1.23
C VAL A 43 6.88 15.53 0.86
N ASP A 44 7.49 16.67 0.45
CA ASP A 44 6.77 17.86 0.02
C ASP A 44 5.84 17.57 -1.17
N LEU A 45 6.31 16.77 -2.14
CA LEU A 45 5.49 16.34 -3.28
C LEU A 45 4.29 15.49 -2.85
N ILE A 46 4.49 14.53 -1.94
CA ILE A 46 3.42 13.70 -1.40
C ILE A 46 2.37 14.57 -0.73
N GLU A 47 2.78 15.47 0.15
CA GLU A 47 1.87 16.37 0.89
C GLU A 47 1.08 17.29 -0.05
N ASP A 48 1.72 17.81 -1.11
CA ASP A 48 1.01 18.60 -2.12
C ASP A 48 -0.02 17.78 -2.89
N CYS A 49 0.32 16.56 -3.31
CA CYS A 49 -0.60 15.69 -4.02
C CYS A 49 -1.80 15.27 -3.14
N GLU A 50 -1.56 14.86 -1.89
CA GLU A 50 -2.60 14.51 -0.94
C GLU A 50 -3.55 15.69 -0.69
N ARG A 51 -3.00 16.89 -0.42
CA ARG A 51 -3.78 18.11 -0.19
C ARG A 51 -4.66 18.47 -1.39
N ARG A 52 -4.14 18.36 -2.61
CA ARG A 52 -4.87 18.71 -3.85
C ARG A 52 -5.97 17.73 -4.19
N THR A 53 -5.88 16.50 -3.72
CA THR A 53 -6.80 15.42 -4.07
C THR A 53 -7.72 15.01 -2.92
N VAL A 54 -7.61 15.61 -1.74
CA VAL A 54 -8.34 15.23 -0.52
C VAL A 54 -9.86 15.20 -0.68
N ASN A 55 -10.41 16.08 -1.54
CA ASN A 55 -11.85 16.18 -1.79
C ASN A 55 -12.34 15.30 -2.95
N ASN A 56 -11.46 14.53 -3.59
CA ASN A 56 -11.84 13.62 -4.66
C ASN A 56 -12.52 12.37 -4.05
N THR A 57 -13.51 11.82 -4.77
CA THR A 57 -14.36 10.74 -4.24
C THR A 57 -14.56 9.56 -5.21
N THR A 58 -13.96 9.61 -6.39
CA THR A 58 -14.18 8.57 -7.42
C THR A 58 -13.38 7.29 -7.15
N LEU A 59 -12.15 7.43 -6.67
CA LEU A 59 -11.24 6.32 -6.36
C LEU A 59 -10.25 6.77 -5.29
N ASP A 60 -10.06 5.95 -4.26
CA ASP A 60 -8.96 6.09 -3.32
C ASP A 60 -7.74 5.30 -3.86
N LEU A 61 -6.70 6.04 -4.27
CA LEU A 61 -5.42 5.48 -4.68
C LEU A 61 -4.45 5.55 -3.51
N VAL A 62 -4.06 4.42 -2.97
CA VAL A 62 -3.08 4.32 -1.88
C VAL A 62 -1.76 3.78 -2.42
N ILE A 63 -0.69 4.55 -2.26
CA ILE A 63 0.67 4.17 -2.67
C ILE A 63 1.49 3.86 -1.43
N ALA A 64 2.11 2.69 -1.37
CA ALA A 64 3.02 2.31 -0.30
C ALA A 64 4.47 2.66 -0.68
N LEU A 65 5.08 3.62 0.02
CA LEU A 65 6.47 4.03 -0.18
C LEU A 65 7.26 3.83 1.11
N SER A 66 8.45 3.24 1.04
CA SER A 66 9.23 2.87 2.24
C SER A 66 8.39 2.11 3.28
N TYR A 67 7.47 1.28 2.80
CA TYR A 67 6.49 0.55 3.61
C TYR A 67 6.97 -0.87 3.91
N GLY A 68 6.69 -1.32 5.11
CA GLY A 68 6.88 -2.71 5.49
C GLY A 68 5.97 -3.09 6.65
N SER A 69 5.09 -4.08 6.45
CA SER A 69 4.06 -4.45 7.42
C SER A 69 4.61 -4.86 8.79
N ARG A 70 5.78 -5.49 8.85
CA ARG A 70 6.43 -5.81 10.14
C ARG A 70 6.83 -4.55 10.91
N LYS A 71 7.28 -3.48 10.23
CA LYS A 71 7.59 -2.17 10.84
C LYS A 71 6.30 -1.51 11.32
N GLU A 72 5.27 -1.50 10.49
CA GLU A 72 3.95 -0.96 10.84
C GLU A 72 3.40 -1.65 12.10
N LEU A 73 3.30 -2.98 12.11
CA LEU A 73 2.83 -3.75 13.27
C LEU A 73 3.66 -3.49 14.53
N THR A 74 4.99 -3.37 14.39
CA THR A 74 5.86 -3.01 15.52
C THR A 74 5.52 -1.63 16.08
N ASN A 75 5.19 -0.67 15.21
CA ASN A 75 4.78 0.68 15.63
C ASN A 75 3.41 0.66 16.31
N VAL A 76 2.47 -0.13 15.81
CA VAL A 76 1.15 -0.37 16.45
C VAL A 76 1.34 -0.92 17.87
N VAL A 77 2.14 -1.98 18.03
CA VAL A 77 2.43 -2.56 19.34
C VAL A 77 3.04 -1.55 20.29
N LYS A 78 4.02 -0.74 19.83
CA LYS A 78 4.63 0.32 20.65
C LYS A 78 3.61 1.39 21.07
N ASN A 79 2.70 1.75 20.18
CA ASN A 79 1.64 2.73 20.47
C ASN A 79 0.67 2.20 21.52
N LEU A 80 0.16 0.99 21.35
CA LEU A 80 -0.74 0.34 22.31
C LEU A 80 -0.07 0.14 23.68
N ALA A 81 1.18 -0.29 23.71
CA ALA A 81 1.95 -0.42 24.94
C ALA A 81 2.09 0.92 25.68
N LYS A 82 2.36 2.02 24.97
CA LYS A 82 2.41 3.36 25.56
C LYS A 82 1.08 3.76 26.16
N LYS A 83 -0.03 3.58 25.43
CA LYS A 83 -1.38 3.88 25.92
C LYS A 83 -1.74 3.06 27.16
N SER A 84 -1.32 1.80 27.22
CA SER A 84 -1.53 0.96 28.40
C SER A 84 -0.71 1.45 29.60
N VAL A 85 0.55 1.83 29.40
CA VAL A 85 1.39 2.38 30.49
C VAL A 85 0.86 3.71 31.01
N THR A 86 0.25 4.55 30.15
CA THR A 86 -0.37 5.82 30.57
C THR A 86 -1.77 5.64 31.19
N GLY A 87 -2.31 4.42 31.19
CA GLY A 87 -3.64 4.12 31.71
C GLY A 87 -4.78 4.55 30.79
N GLU A 88 -4.50 4.89 29.53
CA GLU A 88 -5.52 5.23 28.53
C GLU A 88 -6.33 4.00 28.10
N ILE A 89 -5.70 2.82 28.11
CA ILE A 89 -6.33 1.53 27.79
C ILE A 89 -5.83 0.46 28.77
N SER A 90 -6.65 -0.55 29.05
CA SER A 90 -6.22 -1.78 29.71
C SER A 90 -5.58 -2.74 28.72
N VAL A 91 -4.61 -3.56 29.17
CA VAL A 91 -4.05 -4.63 28.33
C VAL A 91 -5.13 -5.61 27.87
N ASP A 92 -6.14 -5.87 28.70
CA ASP A 92 -7.24 -6.79 28.40
C ASP A 92 -8.23 -6.23 27.36
N GLU A 93 -8.17 -4.95 27.04
CA GLU A 93 -8.97 -4.30 25.99
C GLU A 93 -8.31 -4.39 24.60
N ILE A 94 -7.04 -4.85 24.53
CA ILE A 94 -6.33 -4.95 23.25
C ILE A 94 -6.85 -6.15 22.48
N ASP A 95 -7.57 -5.88 21.39
CA ASP A 95 -8.13 -6.86 20.47
C ASP A 95 -7.71 -6.59 19.00
N GLU A 96 -8.15 -7.44 18.09
CA GLU A 96 -7.86 -7.31 16.66
C GLU A 96 -8.40 -6.00 16.07
N SER A 97 -9.56 -5.52 16.55
CA SER A 97 -10.16 -4.26 16.13
C SER A 97 -9.28 -3.08 16.51
N MET A 98 -8.75 -3.08 17.72
CA MET A 98 -7.87 -2.01 18.20
C MET A 98 -6.54 -1.99 17.42
N ILE A 99 -6.00 -3.16 17.07
CA ILE A 99 -4.83 -3.25 16.19
C ILE A 99 -5.16 -2.64 14.83
N THR A 100 -6.27 -3.06 14.20
CA THR A 100 -6.72 -2.55 12.90
C THR A 100 -6.89 -1.02 12.91
N GLN A 101 -7.46 -0.45 13.97
CA GLN A 101 -7.63 0.99 14.12
C GLN A 101 -6.30 1.76 14.25
N CYS A 102 -5.21 1.09 14.59
CA CYS A 102 -3.88 1.69 14.69
C CYS A 102 -3.03 1.54 13.41
N LEU A 103 -3.50 0.80 12.42
CA LEU A 103 -2.82 0.66 11.13
C LEU A 103 -2.92 1.93 10.29
N GLU A 104 -1.99 2.13 9.37
CA GLU A 104 -2.02 3.24 8.41
C GLU A 104 -3.19 3.14 7.41
N THR A 105 -3.82 1.98 7.34
CA THR A 105 -4.97 1.65 6.50
C THR A 105 -6.29 1.60 7.28
N SER A 106 -6.35 2.08 8.51
CA SER A 106 -7.47 1.94 9.44
C SER A 106 -8.83 2.47 8.93
N ASP A 107 -8.81 3.41 7.99
CA ASP A 107 -9.98 4.02 7.36
C ASP A 107 -10.26 3.46 5.95
N ILE A 108 -9.57 2.40 5.55
CA ILE A 108 -9.70 1.73 4.25
C ILE A 108 -10.10 0.27 4.51
N PRO A 109 -11.04 -0.30 3.75
CA PRO A 109 -11.35 -1.73 3.88
C PRO A 109 -10.15 -2.60 3.52
N ASP A 110 -10.07 -3.77 4.15
CA ASP A 110 -9.06 -4.76 3.79
C ASP A 110 -9.21 -5.17 2.32
N PRO A 111 -8.09 -5.43 1.62
CA PRO A 111 -8.15 -5.77 0.21
C PRO A 111 -8.78 -7.15 -0.01
N ASP A 112 -9.69 -7.24 -0.97
CA ASP A 112 -10.28 -8.51 -1.42
C ASP A 112 -9.33 -9.30 -2.31
N LEU A 113 -8.45 -8.61 -3.05
CA LEU A 113 -7.57 -9.19 -4.04
C LEU A 113 -6.18 -8.56 -4.00
N LEU A 114 -5.15 -9.40 -3.93
CA LEU A 114 -3.77 -9.04 -4.21
C LEU A 114 -3.38 -9.56 -5.59
N ILE A 115 -2.94 -8.68 -6.47
CA ILE A 115 -2.31 -9.05 -7.75
C ILE A 115 -0.81 -8.78 -7.64
N ARG A 116 0.00 -9.81 -7.90
CA ARG A 116 1.45 -9.67 -7.94
C ARG A 116 1.99 -10.11 -9.29
N THR A 117 2.72 -9.22 -9.93
CA THR A 117 3.41 -9.42 -11.21
C THR A 117 4.79 -10.07 -11.03
N SER A 118 5.50 -10.31 -12.13
CA SER A 118 6.88 -10.84 -12.20
C SER A 118 7.04 -12.32 -11.82
N GLY A 119 5.97 -13.12 -11.81
CA GLY A 119 6.02 -14.54 -11.46
C GLY A 119 6.40 -14.84 -10.00
N GLU A 120 6.53 -13.82 -9.17
CA GLU A 120 6.95 -13.91 -7.79
C GLU A 120 5.77 -14.32 -6.88
N LYS A 121 5.87 -15.49 -6.25
CA LYS A 121 4.78 -16.08 -5.42
C LYS A 121 5.02 -15.86 -3.93
N ARG A 122 5.18 -14.61 -3.52
CA ARG A 122 5.36 -14.18 -2.13
C ARG A 122 4.80 -12.78 -1.93
N ILE A 123 4.43 -12.41 -0.70
CA ILE A 123 3.89 -11.06 -0.37
C ILE A 123 4.97 -10.07 0.10
N SER A 124 6.18 -10.54 0.37
CA SER A 124 7.37 -9.73 0.66
C SER A 124 7.16 -8.62 1.70
N ASN A 125 6.56 -8.96 2.84
CA ASN A 125 6.30 -8.00 3.93
C ASN A 125 5.31 -6.88 3.56
N PHE A 126 4.43 -7.12 2.58
CA PHE A 126 3.40 -6.17 2.18
C PHE A 126 2.06 -6.54 2.83
N LEU A 127 1.44 -5.61 3.55
CA LEU A 127 0.09 -5.68 4.13
C LEU A 127 -0.24 -7.03 4.84
N LEU A 128 0.67 -7.53 5.72
CA LEU A 128 0.52 -8.85 6.35
C LEU A 128 -0.79 -9.01 7.12
N TRP A 129 -1.23 -7.97 7.81
CA TRP A 129 -2.46 -7.98 8.58
C TRP A 129 -3.68 -7.92 7.66
N GLN A 130 -3.68 -6.96 6.77
CA GLN A 130 -4.81 -6.64 5.91
C GLN A 130 -5.08 -7.72 4.84
N LEU A 131 -4.05 -8.49 4.45
CA LEU A 131 -4.17 -9.58 3.45
C LEU A 131 -4.61 -10.92 4.02
N ALA A 132 -4.97 -10.99 5.32
CA ALA A 132 -5.28 -12.24 5.99
C ALA A 132 -6.36 -13.08 5.27
N TYR A 133 -7.33 -12.41 4.63
CA TYR A 133 -8.42 -13.05 3.89
C TYR A 133 -8.48 -12.64 2.40
N ALA A 134 -7.43 -11.99 1.90
CA ALA A 134 -7.36 -11.61 0.50
C ALA A 134 -7.09 -12.80 -0.41
N GLU A 135 -7.72 -12.80 -1.57
CA GLU A 135 -7.35 -13.73 -2.65
C GLU A 135 -6.05 -13.29 -3.30
N LEU A 136 -5.17 -14.23 -3.63
CA LEU A 136 -3.86 -13.95 -4.21
C LEU A 136 -3.84 -14.43 -5.66
N VAL A 137 -3.54 -13.52 -6.59
CA VAL A 137 -3.32 -13.81 -8.02
C VAL A 137 -1.90 -13.43 -8.39
N PHE A 138 -1.14 -14.39 -8.91
CA PHE A 138 0.24 -14.21 -9.34
C PHE A 138 0.31 -14.25 -10.86
N ILE A 139 0.93 -13.24 -11.46
CA ILE A 139 1.02 -13.06 -12.91
C ILE A 139 2.49 -13.03 -13.32
N ASP A 140 2.83 -13.73 -14.40
CA ASP A 140 4.23 -13.86 -14.84
C ASP A 140 4.75 -12.59 -15.55
N CYS A 141 3.88 -11.74 -16.10
CA CYS A 141 4.30 -10.52 -16.78
C CYS A 141 5.02 -9.56 -15.83
N LEU A 142 5.95 -8.77 -16.36
CA LEU A 142 6.62 -7.71 -15.60
C LEU A 142 5.68 -6.51 -15.44
N TRP A 143 5.90 -5.70 -14.39
CA TRP A 143 5.06 -4.53 -14.11
C TRP A 143 4.89 -3.56 -15.30
N PRO A 144 5.95 -3.25 -16.09
CA PRO A 144 5.79 -2.37 -17.25
C PRO A 144 4.90 -2.96 -18.37
N ASP A 145 4.75 -4.28 -18.41
CA ASP A 145 3.94 -4.99 -19.41
C ASP A 145 2.51 -5.29 -18.91
N PHE A 146 2.24 -5.01 -17.63
CA PHE A 146 0.93 -5.19 -17.02
C PHE A 146 -0.08 -4.20 -17.62
N ASN A 147 -1.12 -4.72 -18.23
CA ASN A 147 -2.10 -3.97 -19.00
C ASN A 147 -3.54 -4.37 -18.66
N GLU A 148 -4.52 -3.77 -19.33
CA GLU A 148 -5.93 -4.01 -19.11
C GLU A 148 -6.31 -5.50 -19.30
N THR A 149 -5.70 -6.19 -20.25
CA THR A 149 -5.96 -7.63 -20.50
C THR A 149 -5.55 -8.47 -19.31
N GLU A 150 -4.33 -8.25 -18.79
CA GLU A 150 -3.82 -8.94 -17.61
C GLU A 150 -4.67 -8.62 -16.36
N PHE A 151 -5.03 -7.36 -16.20
CA PHE A 151 -5.91 -6.94 -15.10
C PHE A 151 -7.28 -7.61 -15.18
N THR A 152 -7.93 -7.59 -16.34
CA THR A 152 -9.24 -8.22 -16.55
C THR A 152 -9.19 -9.74 -16.34
N SER A 153 -8.08 -10.38 -16.73
CA SER A 153 -7.85 -11.80 -16.48
C SER A 153 -7.78 -12.11 -14.99
N ALA A 154 -7.03 -11.29 -14.21
CA ALA A 154 -6.93 -11.44 -12.76
C ALA A 154 -8.30 -11.26 -12.07
N ILE A 155 -9.08 -10.26 -12.45
CA ILE A 155 -10.44 -10.05 -11.95
C ILE A 155 -11.36 -11.23 -12.31
N SER A 156 -11.24 -11.77 -13.52
CA SER A 156 -12.02 -12.94 -13.94
C SER A 156 -11.65 -14.20 -13.17
N GLU A 157 -10.38 -14.37 -12.84
CA GLU A 157 -9.92 -15.46 -11.97
C GLU A 157 -10.48 -15.29 -10.55
N PHE A 158 -10.34 -14.11 -9.97
CA PHE A 158 -10.89 -13.77 -8.65
C PHE A 158 -12.40 -14.06 -8.59
N SER A 159 -13.17 -13.62 -9.58
CA SER A 159 -14.64 -13.76 -9.61
C SER A 159 -15.12 -15.23 -9.69
N ARG A 160 -14.24 -16.17 -10.10
CA ARG A 160 -14.56 -17.61 -10.15
C ARG A 160 -14.28 -18.34 -8.85
N ARG A 161 -13.57 -17.70 -7.89
CA ARG A 161 -13.21 -18.31 -6.62
C ARG A 161 -14.36 -18.17 -5.61
N GLU A 162 -14.63 -19.26 -4.87
CA GLU A 162 -15.52 -19.21 -3.71
C GLU A 162 -14.74 -18.72 -2.49
N ARG A 163 -15.16 -17.59 -1.91
CA ARG A 163 -14.59 -17.06 -0.66
C ARG A 163 -15.26 -17.73 0.53
N ARG A 164 -14.51 -18.48 1.31
CA ARG A 164 -15.04 -19.26 2.45
C ARG A 164 -14.82 -18.57 3.81
N PHE A 165 -14.09 -17.48 3.89
CA PHE A 165 -13.80 -16.71 5.11
C PHE A 165 -13.50 -17.56 6.35
N GLY A 166 -12.75 -18.66 6.17
CA GLY A 166 -12.42 -19.59 7.26
C GLY A 166 -13.52 -20.52 7.71
N SER A 167 -14.72 -20.52 7.10
CA SER A 167 -15.74 -21.50 7.42
C SER A 167 -15.42 -22.85 6.78
N THR A 168 -15.27 -23.88 7.62
CA THR A 168 -15.28 -25.28 7.20
C THR A 168 -16.71 -25.70 6.94
N VAL A 169 -17.00 -26.22 5.75
CA VAL A 169 -18.23 -26.96 5.45
C VAL A 169 -18.18 -28.30 6.17
#